data_ba334c404f842506dd405ced39bf7e81
#
_entry.id   ba334c404f842506dd405ced39bf7e81
#
_cell.length_a   1.000
_cell.length_b   1.000
_cell.length_c   1.000
_cell.angle_alpha   90.00
_cell.angle_beta   90.00
_cell.angle_gamma   90.00
#
_symmetry.space_group_name_H-M   'P 1'
#
loop_
_entity.id
_entity.type
_entity.pdbx_description
1 polymer ?
#
loop_
_entity_poly.entity_id
_entity_poly.type
_entity_poly.pdbx_seq_one_letter_code
_entity_poly.pdbx_strand_id
1 'polypeptide(L)'
;MKKPIIGVTSLIDLQKASYWMLPGYLKGLTLAGALPVVLPLEVSLDDIKALADTFDGFLFTGGQDVNPEIYKQKKSPLCGEISEARDKFEYLLLHEVIKRNKPILGICRGIQFINAYFGGTLYQDLDTEHPSN
;
A
#
# COMPACT_ATOMS: atom_id res chain seq x y z
N MET A 1 4.57 11.86 26.63
CA MET A 1 4.49 10.60 25.90
C MET A 1 4.90 10.81 24.44
N LYS A 2 5.73 9.92 23.95
CA LYS A 2 6.20 9.99 22.57
C LYS A 2 5.08 9.57 21.63
N LYS A 3 4.82 10.36 20.59
CA LYS A 3 3.84 9.97 19.56
C LYS A 3 4.37 8.80 18.75
N PRO A 4 3.54 7.80 18.41
CA PRO A 4 3.95 6.77 17.46
C PRO A 4 4.20 7.41 16.09
N ILE A 5 5.24 6.94 15.41
CA ILE A 5 5.59 7.39 14.07
C ILE A 5 5.08 6.36 13.08
N ILE A 6 4.20 6.78 12.19
CA ILE A 6 3.54 5.89 11.22
C ILE A 6 4.05 6.16 9.82
N GLY A 7 4.59 5.12 9.18
CA GLY A 7 4.97 5.17 7.78
C GLY A 7 3.74 5.05 6.89
N VAL A 8 3.60 5.98 5.95
CA VAL A 8 2.44 6.06 5.05
C VAL A 8 2.92 5.80 3.62
N THR A 9 2.37 4.79 2.96
CA THR A 9 2.76 4.49 1.58
C THR A 9 2.30 5.61 0.65
N SER A 10 3.21 6.09 -0.20
CA SER A 10 2.90 7.18 -1.12
C SER A 10 2.08 6.70 -2.31
N LEU A 11 1.28 7.62 -2.86
CA LEU A 11 0.63 7.42 -4.14
C LEU A 11 1.59 7.86 -5.26
N ILE A 12 1.37 7.32 -6.46
CA ILE A 12 2.24 7.64 -7.60
C ILE A 12 1.41 8.09 -8.78
N ASP A 13 1.88 9.16 -9.44
CA ASP A 13 1.38 9.59 -10.73
C ASP A 13 2.36 9.06 -11.79
N LEU A 14 1.93 8.05 -12.55
CA LEU A 14 2.79 7.39 -13.53
C LEU A 14 3.15 8.31 -14.70
N GLN A 15 2.26 9.22 -15.08
CA GLN A 15 2.52 10.15 -16.18
C GLN A 15 3.57 11.21 -15.80
N LYS A 16 3.48 11.71 -14.57
CA LYS A 16 4.38 12.75 -14.07
C LYS A 16 5.62 12.19 -13.40
N ALA A 17 5.67 10.86 -13.22
CA ALA A 17 6.74 10.19 -12.47
C ALA A 17 6.95 10.85 -11.09
N SER A 18 5.86 11.11 -10.37
CA SER A 18 5.89 11.83 -9.11
C SER A 18 5.13 11.09 -8.03
N TYR A 19 5.55 11.30 -6.79
CA TYR A 19 4.84 10.82 -5.63
C TYR A 19 3.89 11.92 -5.13
N TRP A 20 2.75 11.50 -4.57
CA TRP A 20 1.80 12.44 -4.02
C TRP A 20 1.05 11.83 -2.85
N MET A 21 0.29 12.65 -2.14
CA MET A 21 -0.41 12.23 -0.94
C MET A 21 -1.68 13.05 -0.77
N LEU A 22 -2.75 12.38 -0.39
CA LEU A 22 -3.99 13.05 0.00
C LEU A 22 -3.87 13.51 1.46
N PRO A 23 -4.11 14.79 1.74
CA PRO A 23 -4.01 15.30 3.12
C PRO A 23 -4.87 14.56 4.14
N GLY A 24 -5.99 13.96 3.70
CA GLY A 24 -6.90 13.23 4.58
C GLY A 24 -6.24 12.05 5.30
N TYR A 25 -5.34 11.32 4.63
CA TYR A 25 -4.62 10.22 5.27
C TYR A 25 -3.76 10.73 6.43
N LEU A 26 -2.99 11.79 6.15
CA LEU A 26 -2.09 12.37 7.15
C LEU A 26 -2.85 13.00 8.31
N LYS A 27 -3.92 13.72 7.98
CA LYS A 27 -4.77 14.38 8.96
C LYS A 27 -5.45 13.39 9.90
N GLY A 28 -5.93 12.28 9.35
CA GLY A 28 -6.55 11.22 10.16
C GLY A 28 -5.58 10.66 11.19
N LEU A 29 -4.34 10.38 10.78
CA LEU A 29 -3.30 9.88 11.69
C LEU A 29 -2.94 10.93 12.74
N THR A 30 -2.81 12.19 12.34
CA THR A 30 -2.51 13.28 13.27
C THR A 30 -3.61 13.44 14.32
N LEU A 31 -4.88 13.37 13.91
CA LEU A 31 -6.02 13.44 14.82
C LEU A 31 -6.05 12.25 15.79
N ALA A 32 -5.56 11.09 15.36
CA ALA A 32 -5.46 9.90 16.21
C ALA A 32 -4.25 9.93 17.15
N GLY A 33 -3.44 10.98 17.12
CA GLY A 33 -2.29 11.13 18.01
C GLY A 33 -0.96 10.59 17.46
N ALA A 34 -0.88 10.29 16.17
CA ALA A 34 0.33 9.80 15.54
C ALA A 34 1.07 10.88 14.77
N LEU A 35 2.33 10.61 14.45
CA LEU A 35 3.13 11.43 13.54
C LEU A 35 3.26 10.68 12.20
N PRO A 36 2.58 11.12 11.14
CA PRO A 36 2.67 10.46 9.84
C PRO A 36 3.91 10.88 9.06
N VAL A 37 4.55 9.93 8.39
CA VAL A 37 5.70 10.17 7.51
C VAL A 37 5.48 9.44 6.19
N VAL A 38 5.48 10.16 5.08
CA VAL A 38 5.31 9.58 3.75
C VAL A 38 6.58 8.85 3.35
N LEU A 39 6.44 7.61 2.89
CA LEU A 39 7.57 6.75 2.54
C LEU A 39 7.95 6.88 1.06
N PRO A 40 9.25 6.76 0.73
CA PRO A 40 9.69 6.66 -0.66
C PRO A 40 9.34 5.29 -1.24
N LEU A 41 9.30 5.16 -2.57
CA LEU A 41 8.99 3.89 -3.25
C LEU A 41 10.21 3.18 -3.81
N GLU A 42 11.13 3.93 -4.39
CA GLU A 42 12.27 3.34 -5.10
C GLU A 42 13.50 3.31 -4.20
N VAL A 43 13.53 2.30 -3.34
CA VAL A 43 14.60 2.12 -2.36
C VAL A 43 15.08 0.67 -2.38
N SER A 44 16.27 0.42 -1.86
CA SER A 44 16.85 -0.91 -1.77
C SER A 44 16.12 -1.77 -0.72
N LEU A 45 16.33 -3.09 -0.77
CA LEU A 45 15.80 -3.99 0.26
C LEU A 45 16.35 -3.63 1.65
N ASP A 46 17.62 -3.24 1.74
CA ASP A 46 18.20 -2.81 3.02
C ASP A 46 17.50 -1.57 3.56
N ASP A 47 17.16 -0.62 2.69
CA ASP A 47 16.39 0.57 3.09
C ASP A 47 14.97 0.18 3.53
N ILE A 48 14.33 -0.76 2.86
CA ILE A 48 13.01 -1.26 3.26
C ILE A 48 13.07 -1.86 4.66
N LYS A 49 14.11 -2.66 4.95
CA LYS A 49 14.31 -3.23 6.29
C LYS A 49 14.51 -2.13 7.33
N ALA A 50 15.28 -1.11 6.99
CA ALA A 50 15.49 0.05 7.88
C ALA A 50 14.18 0.80 8.16
N LEU A 51 13.35 0.99 7.13
CA LEU A 51 12.02 1.59 7.30
C LEU A 51 11.15 0.75 8.23
N ALA A 52 11.14 -0.57 8.02
CA ALA A 52 10.37 -1.49 8.84
C ALA A 52 10.83 -1.48 10.32
N ASP A 53 12.12 -1.28 10.56
CA ASP A 53 12.67 -1.16 11.92
C ASP A 53 12.33 0.19 12.57
N THR A 54 12.30 1.25 11.77
CA THR A 54 12.25 2.63 12.28
C THR A 54 10.86 3.06 12.73
N PHE A 55 9.82 2.69 11.98
CA PHE A 55 8.47 3.15 12.23
C PHE A 55 7.72 2.23 13.20
N ASP A 56 6.80 2.80 13.95
CA ASP A 56 6.00 2.05 14.93
C ASP A 56 4.83 1.31 14.29
N GLY A 57 4.37 1.76 13.13
CA GLY A 57 3.29 1.15 12.38
C GLY A 57 3.24 1.69 10.96
N PHE A 58 2.36 1.12 10.15
CA PHE A 58 2.30 1.44 8.72
C PHE A 58 0.87 1.56 8.22
N LEU A 59 0.62 2.58 7.40
CA LEU A 59 -0.63 2.78 6.69
C LEU A 59 -0.42 2.54 5.19
N PHE A 60 -1.13 1.57 4.63
CA PHE A 60 -1.17 1.27 3.20
C PHE A 60 -2.35 2.01 2.59
N THR A 61 -2.08 2.96 1.73
CA THR A 61 -3.07 3.91 1.20
C THR A 61 -3.74 3.42 -0.09
N GLY A 62 -4.71 4.18 -0.58
CA GLY A 62 -5.40 3.94 -1.85
C GLY A 62 -4.53 4.16 -3.07
N GLY A 63 -5.10 4.05 -4.26
CA GLY A 63 -4.40 4.29 -5.52
C GLY A 63 -4.81 3.35 -6.63
N GLN A 64 -3.91 3.10 -7.58
CA GLN A 64 -4.12 2.23 -8.73
C GLN A 64 -4.46 0.80 -8.31
N ASP A 65 -4.95 0.00 -9.25
CA ASP A 65 -5.27 -1.40 -9.01
C ASP A 65 -4.01 -2.19 -8.61
N VAL A 66 -4.20 -3.20 -7.78
CA VAL A 66 -3.15 -4.17 -7.45
C VAL A 66 -2.88 -5.04 -8.67
N ASN A 67 -1.61 -5.26 -9.00
CA ASN A 67 -1.24 -6.13 -10.11
C ASN A 67 -1.80 -7.53 -9.87
N PRO A 68 -2.65 -8.04 -10.79
CA PRO A 68 -3.24 -9.38 -10.64
C PRO A 68 -2.23 -10.51 -10.50
N GLU A 69 -1.00 -10.35 -10.96
CA GLU A 69 0.05 -11.35 -10.79
C GLU A 69 0.37 -11.63 -9.32
N ILE A 70 0.12 -10.67 -8.42
CA ILE A 70 0.33 -10.85 -6.98
C ILE A 70 -0.62 -11.92 -6.43
N TYR A 71 -1.84 -12.01 -6.96
CA TYR A 71 -2.78 -13.06 -6.61
C TYR A 71 -2.90 -14.14 -7.70
N LYS A 72 -1.83 -14.32 -8.46
CA LYS A 72 -1.60 -15.41 -9.42
C LYS A 72 -2.62 -15.46 -10.56
N GLN A 73 -3.03 -14.30 -11.04
CA GLN A 73 -3.91 -14.17 -12.20
C GLN A 73 -3.25 -13.34 -13.29
N LYS A 74 -3.63 -13.60 -14.54
CA LYS A 74 -3.23 -12.74 -15.66
C LYS A 74 -4.05 -11.46 -15.63
N LYS A 75 -3.41 -10.34 -15.95
CA LYS A 75 -4.11 -9.06 -16.03
C LYS A 75 -5.17 -9.10 -17.11
N SER A 76 -6.42 -8.86 -16.72
CA SER A 76 -7.53 -8.68 -17.65
C SER A 76 -7.41 -7.34 -18.38
N PRO A 77 -7.89 -7.24 -19.66
CA PRO A 77 -7.97 -5.94 -20.33
C PRO A 77 -8.83 -4.91 -19.59
N LEU A 78 -9.73 -5.37 -18.72
CA LEU A 78 -10.61 -4.51 -17.91
C LEU A 78 -10.00 -4.12 -16.57
N CYS A 79 -8.86 -4.70 -16.19
CA CYS A 79 -8.11 -4.26 -15.03
C CYS A 79 -7.60 -2.83 -15.26
N GLY A 80 -7.71 -1.98 -14.24
CA GLY A 80 -7.23 -0.61 -14.31
C GLY A 80 -5.71 -0.49 -14.33
N GLU A 81 -5.24 0.73 -14.25
CA GLU A 81 -3.82 1.04 -14.20
C GLU A 81 -3.17 0.42 -12.96
N ILE A 82 -1.98 -0.14 -13.13
CA ILE A 82 -1.17 -0.69 -12.03
C ILE A 82 0.16 0.05 -11.96
N SER A 83 0.80 0.00 -10.79
CA SER A 83 2.16 0.49 -10.61
C SER A 83 3.03 -0.65 -10.09
N GLU A 84 3.89 -1.18 -10.95
CA GLU A 84 4.79 -2.27 -10.59
C GLU A 84 5.77 -1.86 -9.48
N ALA A 85 6.26 -0.62 -9.54
CA ALA A 85 7.18 -0.10 -8.53
C ALA A 85 6.53 -0.05 -7.16
N ARG A 86 5.28 0.42 -7.09
CA ARG A 86 4.54 0.49 -5.84
C ARG A 86 4.19 -0.90 -5.31
N ASP A 87 3.74 -1.80 -6.18
CA ASP A 87 3.41 -3.18 -5.79
C ASP A 87 4.64 -3.89 -5.23
N LYS A 88 5.79 -3.76 -5.88
CA LYS A 88 7.04 -4.37 -5.41
C LYS A 88 7.46 -3.81 -4.05
N PHE A 89 7.45 -2.49 -3.91
CA PHE A 89 7.83 -1.84 -2.65
C PHE A 89 6.91 -2.29 -1.51
N GLU A 90 5.59 -2.23 -1.72
CA GLU A 90 4.63 -2.56 -0.68
C GLU A 90 4.67 -4.05 -0.32
N TYR A 91 4.91 -4.93 -1.31
CA TYR A 91 5.05 -6.36 -1.04
C TYR A 91 6.24 -6.63 -0.11
N LEU A 92 7.40 -6.08 -0.44
CA LEU A 92 8.61 -6.25 0.36
C LEU A 92 8.48 -5.58 1.73
N LEU A 93 7.89 -4.39 1.78
CA LEU A 93 7.66 -3.68 3.03
C LEU A 93 6.72 -4.46 3.95
N LEU A 94 5.60 -4.92 3.42
CA LEU A 94 4.62 -5.67 4.20
C LEU A 94 5.23 -6.95 4.78
N HIS A 95 6.04 -7.65 3.98
CA HIS A 95 6.76 -8.84 4.43
C HIS A 95 7.66 -8.53 5.63
N GLU A 96 8.45 -7.46 5.55
CA GLU A 96 9.37 -7.07 6.62
C GLU A 96 8.64 -6.55 7.87
N VAL A 97 7.53 -5.84 7.67
CA VAL A 97 6.71 -5.31 8.77
C VAL A 97 6.04 -6.44 9.56
N ILE A 98 5.50 -7.44 8.85
CA ILE A 98 4.85 -8.60 9.48
C ILE A 98 5.87 -9.39 10.31
N LYS A 99 7.08 -9.59 9.80
CA LYS A 99 8.15 -10.27 10.53
C LYS A 99 8.47 -9.60 11.87
N ARG A 100 8.26 -8.30 11.95
CA ARG A 100 8.53 -7.48 13.15
C ARG A 100 7.31 -7.28 14.03
N ASN A 101 6.18 -7.89 13.70
CA ASN A 101 4.92 -7.77 14.42
C ASN A 101 4.46 -6.32 14.62
N LYS A 102 4.73 -5.47 13.65
CA LYS A 102 4.29 -4.07 13.73
C LYS A 102 2.87 -3.90 13.19
N PRO A 103 2.08 -2.98 13.76
CA PRO A 103 0.73 -2.73 13.31
C PRO A 103 0.66 -2.27 11.86
N ILE A 104 -0.34 -2.75 11.15
CA ILE A 104 -0.65 -2.33 9.78
C ILE A 104 -2.12 -1.97 9.66
N LEU A 105 -2.41 -0.97 8.84
CA LEU A 105 -3.77 -0.59 8.48
C LEU A 105 -3.81 -0.39 6.98
N GLY A 106 -4.80 -0.98 6.31
CA GLY A 106 -5.04 -0.77 4.89
C GLY A 106 -6.32 -0.01 4.65
N ILE A 107 -6.28 0.95 3.73
CA ILE A 107 -7.45 1.73 3.32
C ILE A 107 -7.58 1.62 1.81
N CYS A 108 -8.77 1.26 1.32
CA CYS A 108 -9.08 1.15 -0.10
C CYS A 108 -8.17 0.13 -0.79
N ARG A 109 -7.27 0.55 -1.71
CA ARG A 109 -6.27 -0.32 -2.31
C ARG A 109 -5.43 -1.05 -1.26
N GLY A 110 -5.14 -0.41 -0.13
CA GLY A 110 -4.38 -1.02 0.96
C GLY A 110 -5.03 -2.30 1.48
N ILE A 111 -6.35 -2.32 1.65
CA ILE A 111 -7.09 -3.53 2.04
C ILE A 111 -6.92 -4.62 0.98
N GLN A 112 -7.04 -4.26 -0.27
CA GLN A 112 -6.93 -5.17 -1.40
C GLN A 112 -5.53 -5.76 -1.48
N PHE A 113 -4.51 -4.93 -1.29
CA PHE A 113 -3.11 -5.35 -1.31
C PHE A 113 -2.80 -6.35 -0.19
N ILE A 114 -3.23 -6.05 1.02
CA ILE A 114 -3.03 -6.94 2.17
C ILE A 114 -3.72 -8.28 1.93
N ASN A 115 -4.95 -8.26 1.41
CA ASN A 115 -5.67 -9.49 1.06
C ASN A 115 -4.88 -10.33 0.03
N ALA A 116 -4.39 -9.71 -1.02
CA ALA A 116 -3.61 -10.39 -2.07
C ALA A 116 -2.29 -10.96 -1.51
N TYR A 117 -1.63 -10.21 -0.65
CA TYR A 117 -0.39 -10.67 -0.01
C TYR A 117 -0.61 -11.97 0.78
N PHE A 118 -1.72 -12.09 1.50
CA PHE A 118 -2.04 -13.27 2.28
C PHE A 118 -2.70 -14.41 1.46
N GLY A 119 -2.68 -14.31 0.14
CA GLY A 119 -3.15 -15.36 -0.75
C GLY A 119 -4.60 -15.24 -1.18
N GLY A 120 -5.28 -14.15 -0.83
CA GLY A 120 -6.62 -13.85 -1.31
C GLY A 120 -6.61 -13.40 -2.76
N THR A 121 -7.79 -13.37 -3.38
CA THR A 121 -7.98 -12.90 -4.75
C THR A 121 -8.86 -11.68 -4.79
N LEU A 122 -8.86 -10.98 -5.91
CA LEU A 122 -9.63 -9.76 -6.13
C LEU A 122 -10.40 -9.87 -7.44
N TYR A 123 -11.53 -9.19 -7.51
CA TYR A 123 -12.16 -8.89 -8.80
C TYR A 123 -11.34 -7.81 -9.49
N GLN A 124 -10.96 -8.05 -10.75
CA GLN A 124 -10.19 -7.07 -11.53
C GLN A 124 -11.10 -5.96 -12.08
N ASP A 125 -12.36 -6.30 -12.31
CA ASP A 125 -13.39 -5.35 -12.72
C ASP A 125 -14.74 -5.79 -12.13
N LEU A 126 -15.26 -5.02 -11.19
CA LEU A 126 -16.48 -5.39 -10.46
C LEU A 126 -17.70 -5.50 -11.36
N ASP A 127 -17.82 -4.59 -12.31
CA ASP A 127 -19.01 -4.56 -13.19
C ASP A 127 -19.13 -5.83 -14.03
N THR A 128 -18.00 -6.40 -14.46
CA THR A 128 -17.96 -7.61 -15.29
C THR A 128 -17.98 -8.89 -14.46
N GLU A 129 -17.16 -8.95 -13.41
CA GLU A 129 -16.93 -10.18 -12.64
C GLU A 129 -17.95 -10.37 -11.50
N HIS A 130 -18.52 -9.27 -11.01
CA HIS A 130 -19.53 -9.29 -9.96
C HIS A 130 -20.58 -8.19 -10.22
N PRO A 131 -21.44 -8.35 -11.23
CA PRO A 131 -22.43 -7.32 -11.56
C PRO A 131 -23.38 -7.09 -10.40
N SER A 132 -23.65 -5.81 -10.12
CA SER A 132 -24.70 -5.40 -9.16
C SER A 132 -25.97 -5.04 -9.92
N ASN A 133 -27.10 -5.38 -9.35
CA ASN A 133 -28.41 -5.05 -9.93
C ASN A 133 -28.77 -3.60 -9.71
#